data_dcd9a4d73946fc50a492ac710b0bd83e
#
_entry.id   dcd9a4d73946fc50a492ac710b0bd83e
#
_cell.length_a   1.000
_cell.length_b   1.000
_cell.length_c   1.000
_cell.angle_alpha   90.00
_cell.angle_beta   90.00
_cell.angle_gamma   90.00
#
_symmetry.space_group_name_H-M   'P 1'
#
loop_
_entity.id
_entity.type
_entity.pdbx_description
1 polymer ?
#
loop_
_entity_poly.entity_id
_entity_poly.type
_entity_poly.pdbx_seq_one_letter_code
_entity_poly.pdbx_strand_id
1 'polypeptide(L)'
;GVDEVAWIKGFKPEVKYDYAKPLIVIRQLEGKAAYAGGKSDWTKTLAKKLTLLGNVLFLPRYKRKPIRGLIVPTEFVDSASLVSQADLVISAGGTIAREAALQGVPTIVVASFEKLYVNDYLAAKGFPIFTVKNPGEALSYAKKLLGKRWDVKELLESLENPINIIEHVIEKEIK
;
A
#
# COMPACT_ATOMS: atom_id res chain seq x y z
N GLY A 1 -7.18 -3.22 16.07
CA GLY A 1 -6.08 -3.97 15.51
C GLY A 1 -5.74 -3.52 14.09
N VAL A 2 -4.81 -4.19 13.50
CA VAL A 2 -4.41 -4.02 12.10
C VAL A 2 -4.88 -5.26 11.36
N ASP A 3 -5.93 -5.12 10.56
CA ASP A 3 -6.60 -6.27 9.93
C ASP A 3 -5.66 -7.05 9.01
N GLU A 4 -4.78 -6.35 8.30
CA GLU A 4 -3.83 -6.94 7.36
C GLU A 4 -2.81 -7.88 8.02
N VAL A 5 -2.62 -7.79 9.34
CA VAL A 5 -1.78 -8.74 10.08
C VAL A 5 -2.33 -10.17 9.99
N ALA A 6 -3.67 -10.31 9.88
CA ALA A 6 -4.33 -11.62 9.77
C ALA A 6 -3.81 -12.47 8.60
N TRP A 7 -3.41 -11.84 7.48
CA TRP A 7 -2.92 -12.56 6.30
C TRP A 7 -1.47 -12.24 5.92
N ILE A 8 -0.87 -11.16 6.45
CA ILE A 8 0.53 -10.85 6.17
C ILE A 8 1.49 -11.54 7.15
N LYS A 9 1.07 -11.78 8.40
CA LYS A 9 1.89 -12.51 9.36
C LYS A 9 2.06 -13.96 8.92
N GLY A 10 3.31 -14.35 8.63
CA GLY A 10 3.63 -15.66 8.05
C GLY A 10 3.42 -15.77 6.54
N PHE A 11 3.01 -14.69 5.87
CA PHE A 11 2.80 -14.68 4.42
C PHE A 11 4.09 -14.99 3.66
N LYS A 12 3.95 -15.84 2.64
CA LYS A 12 5.01 -16.10 1.65
C LYS A 12 4.44 -15.76 0.27
N PRO A 13 5.10 -14.88 -0.51
CA PRO A 13 4.65 -14.56 -1.86
C PRO A 13 4.57 -15.81 -2.73
N GLU A 14 3.37 -16.15 -3.20
CA GLU A 14 3.13 -17.32 -4.06
C GLU A 14 3.30 -16.97 -5.54
N VAL A 15 3.05 -15.70 -5.88
CA VAL A 15 3.11 -15.21 -7.26
C VAL A 15 4.36 -14.36 -7.45
N LYS A 16 5.22 -14.78 -8.37
CA LYS A 16 6.38 -14.00 -8.80
C LYS A 16 6.00 -13.13 -10.00
N TYR A 17 6.20 -11.83 -9.87
CA TYR A 17 6.00 -10.86 -10.94
C TYR A 17 7.34 -10.45 -11.54
N ASP A 18 7.49 -10.63 -12.85
CA ASP A 18 8.73 -10.29 -13.57
C ASP A 18 8.67 -8.86 -14.13
N TYR A 19 8.55 -7.89 -13.24
CA TYR A 19 8.60 -6.48 -13.61
C TYR A 19 10.00 -5.90 -13.40
N ALA A 20 10.44 -5.09 -14.38
CA ALA A 20 11.73 -4.42 -14.29
C ALA A 20 11.81 -3.47 -13.09
N LYS A 21 13.00 -3.38 -12.48
CA LYS A 21 13.29 -2.56 -11.30
C LYS A 21 13.90 -1.20 -11.69
N PRO A 22 13.78 -0.18 -10.84
CA PRO A 22 12.96 -0.17 -9.63
C PRO A 22 11.46 -0.17 -9.97
N LEU A 23 10.66 -0.91 -9.21
CA LEU A 23 9.21 -1.06 -9.40
C LEU A 23 8.45 -0.17 -8.42
N ILE A 24 7.68 0.78 -8.93
CA ILE A 24 6.80 1.64 -8.16
C ILE A 24 5.36 1.20 -8.42
N VAL A 25 4.65 0.79 -7.38
CA VAL A 25 3.23 0.43 -7.47
C VAL A 25 2.38 1.61 -7.01
N ILE A 26 1.44 2.07 -7.82
CA ILE A 26 0.48 3.11 -7.46
C ILE A 26 -0.95 2.62 -7.62
N ARG A 27 -1.74 2.71 -6.55
CA ARG A 27 -3.17 2.36 -6.54
C ARG A 27 -4.02 3.57 -6.87
N GLN A 28 -4.93 3.43 -7.84
CA GLN A 28 -5.86 4.49 -8.22
C GLN A 28 -6.72 4.95 -7.05
N LEU A 29 -6.89 6.26 -6.92
CA LEU A 29 -7.84 6.88 -5.99
C LEU A 29 -9.27 6.37 -6.27
N GLU A 30 -10.02 6.13 -5.20
CA GLU A 30 -11.43 5.81 -5.29
C GLU A 30 -12.29 7.08 -5.47
N GLY A 31 -12.53 7.44 -6.73
CA GLY A 31 -13.28 8.66 -7.06
C GLY A 31 -14.80 8.57 -6.82
N LYS A 32 -15.34 7.36 -6.60
CA LYS A 32 -16.78 7.13 -6.36
C LYS A 32 -17.15 7.03 -4.88
N ALA A 33 -16.17 6.98 -3.98
CA ALA A 33 -16.45 6.94 -2.56
C ALA A 33 -17.01 8.28 -2.08
N ALA A 34 -17.94 8.24 -1.12
CA ALA A 34 -18.58 9.42 -0.55
C ALA A 34 -17.57 10.47 -0.04
N TYR A 35 -16.41 10.00 0.45
CA TYR A 35 -15.30 10.84 0.92
C TYR A 35 -14.44 11.44 -0.20
N ALA A 36 -14.60 11.00 -1.45
CA ALA A 36 -13.79 11.51 -2.57
C ALA A 36 -14.17 12.93 -3.00
N GLY A 37 -15.35 13.40 -2.65
CA GLY A 37 -15.78 14.80 -2.76
C GLY A 37 -15.62 15.42 -4.16
N GLY A 38 -15.75 14.63 -5.25
CA GLY A 38 -15.61 15.12 -6.64
C GLY A 38 -14.18 15.54 -7.03
N LYS A 39 -13.16 15.15 -6.25
CA LYS A 39 -11.77 15.52 -6.53
C LYS A 39 -11.24 14.85 -7.80
N SER A 40 -10.45 15.62 -8.55
CA SER A 40 -9.70 15.13 -9.70
C SER A 40 -8.78 13.95 -9.30
N ASP A 41 -8.78 12.89 -10.12
CA ASP A 41 -7.89 11.74 -9.95
C ASP A 41 -6.43 12.13 -10.21
N TRP A 42 -5.75 12.54 -9.15
CA TRP A 42 -4.35 12.93 -9.16
C TRP A 42 -3.41 11.73 -9.38
N THR A 43 -3.89 10.50 -9.15
CA THR A 43 -3.02 9.31 -9.16
C THR A 43 -2.39 9.05 -10.52
N LYS A 44 -3.14 9.25 -11.61
CA LYS A 44 -2.59 9.12 -12.97
C LYS A 44 -1.52 10.16 -13.30
N THR A 45 -1.73 11.40 -12.85
CA THR A 45 -0.77 12.48 -13.06
C THR A 45 0.51 12.23 -12.28
N LEU A 46 0.37 11.78 -11.02
CA LEU A 46 1.52 11.41 -10.20
C LEU A 46 2.24 10.18 -10.80
N ALA A 47 1.51 9.15 -11.22
CA ALA A 47 2.08 7.96 -11.85
C ALA A 47 2.97 8.32 -13.04
N LYS A 48 2.51 9.21 -13.92
CA LYS A 48 3.31 9.70 -15.06
C LYS A 48 4.59 10.43 -14.64
N LYS A 49 4.56 11.20 -13.56
CA LYS A 49 5.77 11.87 -13.03
C LYS A 49 6.75 10.87 -12.42
N LEU A 50 6.25 9.81 -11.82
CA LEU A 50 7.07 8.77 -11.21
C LEU A 50 7.83 7.91 -12.23
N THR A 51 7.42 7.91 -13.51
CA THR A 51 8.17 7.19 -14.57
C THR A 51 9.59 7.72 -14.76
N LEU A 52 9.88 8.93 -14.29
CA LEU A 52 11.25 9.47 -14.26
C LEU A 52 12.13 8.81 -13.18
N LEU A 53 11.54 8.09 -12.24
CA LEU A 53 12.24 7.43 -11.14
C LEU A 53 12.34 5.92 -11.32
N GLY A 54 11.47 5.30 -12.12
CA GLY A 54 11.45 3.85 -12.32
C GLY A 54 10.25 3.36 -13.11
N ASN A 55 10.06 2.05 -13.10
CA ASN A 55 8.93 1.40 -13.76
C ASN A 55 7.68 1.54 -12.88
N VAL A 56 6.63 2.10 -13.44
CA VAL A 56 5.40 2.40 -12.68
C VAL A 56 4.30 1.44 -13.07
N LEU A 57 3.87 0.62 -12.13
CA LEU A 57 2.71 -0.23 -12.24
C LEU A 57 1.50 0.49 -11.62
N PHE A 58 0.54 0.83 -12.47
CA PHE A 58 -0.70 1.50 -12.10
C PHE A 58 -1.81 0.48 -11.90
N LEU A 59 -2.34 0.39 -10.69
CA LEU A 59 -3.47 -0.49 -10.35
C LEU A 59 -4.78 0.28 -10.43
N PRO A 60 -5.55 0.15 -11.53
CA PRO A 60 -6.85 0.82 -11.65
C PRO A 60 -7.88 0.17 -10.73
N ARG A 61 -8.85 0.97 -10.25
CA ARG A 61 -10.00 0.46 -9.48
C ARG A 61 -11.17 0.06 -10.36
N TYR A 62 -11.24 0.64 -11.55
CA TYR A 62 -12.39 0.48 -12.44
C TYR A 62 -11.98 -0.24 -13.73
N LYS A 63 -11.99 0.46 -14.86
CA LYS A 63 -11.64 -0.13 -16.16
C LYS A 63 -10.13 -0.23 -16.33
N ARG A 64 -9.64 -1.43 -16.67
CA ARG A 64 -8.24 -1.70 -16.99
C ARG A 64 -7.95 -1.30 -18.43
N LYS A 65 -7.78 -0.01 -18.67
CA LYS A 65 -7.37 0.50 -19.99
C LYS A 65 -5.86 0.77 -19.99
N PRO A 66 -5.16 0.45 -21.07
CA PRO A 66 -3.76 0.82 -21.23
C PRO A 66 -3.56 2.32 -21.03
N ILE A 67 -2.51 2.71 -20.35
CA ILE A 67 -2.10 4.09 -20.16
C ILE A 67 -0.67 4.22 -20.65
N ARG A 68 -0.45 5.09 -21.64
CA ARG A 68 0.88 5.29 -22.24
C ARG A 68 1.93 5.61 -21.16
N GLY A 69 3.02 4.83 -21.18
CA GLY A 69 4.13 4.98 -20.24
C GLY A 69 3.93 4.35 -18.86
N LEU A 70 2.81 3.66 -18.63
CA LEU A 70 2.55 2.94 -17.39
C LEU A 70 2.29 1.46 -17.66
N ILE A 71 2.69 0.62 -16.72
CA ILE A 71 2.32 -0.79 -16.72
C ILE A 71 0.93 -0.88 -16.08
N VAL A 72 -0.05 -1.40 -16.81
CA VAL A 72 -1.42 -1.62 -16.31
C VAL A 72 -1.72 -3.10 -16.45
N PRO A 73 -1.87 -3.86 -15.34
CA PRO A 73 -2.20 -5.27 -15.41
C PRO A 73 -3.54 -5.51 -16.10
N THR A 74 -3.59 -6.48 -16.99
CA THR A 74 -4.83 -6.90 -17.69
C THR A 74 -5.65 -7.88 -16.84
N GLU A 75 -4.99 -8.63 -15.99
CA GLU A 75 -5.58 -9.65 -15.12
C GLU A 75 -5.58 -9.21 -13.65
N PHE A 76 -6.25 -9.99 -12.82
CA PHE A 76 -6.18 -9.81 -11.38
C PHE A 76 -4.75 -10.08 -10.89
N VAL A 77 -4.33 -9.26 -9.94
CA VAL A 77 -3.04 -9.43 -9.27
C VAL A 77 -3.29 -9.75 -7.80
N ASP A 78 -2.50 -10.66 -7.27
CA ASP A 78 -2.39 -10.83 -5.82
C ASP A 78 -1.64 -9.62 -5.26
N SER A 79 -2.37 -8.77 -4.52
CA SER A 79 -1.81 -7.50 -4.05
C SER A 79 -0.68 -7.72 -3.05
N ALA A 80 -0.80 -8.70 -2.16
CA ALA A 80 0.21 -8.98 -1.15
C ALA A 80 1.53 -9.46 -1.78
N SER A 81 1.48 -10.40 -2.76
CA SER A 81 2.66 -10.82 -3.51
C SER A 81 3.24 -9.70 -4.37
N LEU A 82 2.39 -8.89 -5.00
CA LEU A 82 2.85 -7.79 -5.84
C LEU A 82 3.61 -6.74 -5.03
N VAL A 83 3.01 -6.26 -3.93
CA VAL A 83 3.64 -5.20 -3.13
C VAL A 83 4.88 -5.67 -2.39
N SER A 84 4.98 -6.96 -2.04
CA SER A 84 6.19 -7.53 -1.44
C SER A 84 7.41 -7.38 -2.35
N GLN A 85 7.18 -7.36 -3.67
CA GLN A 85 8.20 -7.26 -4.71
C GLN A 85 8.39 -5.82 -5.21
N ALA A 86 7.60 -4.85 -4.75
CA ALA A 86 7.75 -3.45 -5.11
C ALA A 86 8.93 -2.79 -4.37
N ASP A 87 9.48 -1.74 -4.97
CA ASP A 87 10.51 -0.88 -4.35
C ASP A 87 9.91 0.36 -3.69
N LEU A 88 8.65 0.68 -4.04
CA LEU A 88 7.85 1.74 -3.45
C LEU A 88 6.36 1.49 -3.74
N VAL A 89 5.51 1.76 -2.76
CA VAL A 89 4.05 1.73 -2.95
C VAL A 89 3.47 3.11 -2.66
N ILE A 90 2.52 3.55 -3.50
CA ILE A 90 1.79 4.81 -3.30
C ILE A 90 0.30 4.55 -3.40
N SER A 91 -0.45 5.07 -2.45
CA SER A 91 -1.90 4.88 -2.37
C SER A 91 -2.60 6.09 -1.76
N ALA A 92 -3.89 6.22 -2.02
CA ALA A 92 -4.78 7.12 -1.29
C ALA A 92 -5.62 6.40 -0.22
N GLY A 93 -5.48 5.06 -0.14
CA GLY A 93 -6.23 4.19 0.78
C GLY A 93 -5.33 3.36 1.69
N GLY A 94 -5.95 2.63 2.60
CA GLY A 94 -5.25 1.92 3.67
C GLY A 94 -4.72 0.54 3.31
N THR A 95 -5.56 -0.39 2.82
CA THR A 95 -5.24 -1.82 2.76
C THR A 95 -3.94 -2.14 2.02
N ILE A 96 -3.81 -1.79 0.75
CA ILE A 96 -2.59 -2.08 -0.03
C ILE A 96 -1.35 -1.38 0.54
N ALA A 97 -1.53 -0.21 1.16
CA ALA A 97 -0.45 0.51 1.82
C ALA A 97 0.05 -0.23 3.06
N ARG A 98 -0.88 -0.77 3.86
CA ARG A 98 -0.55 -1.55 5.05
C ARG A 98 0.05 -2.91 4.68
N GLU A 99 -0.50 -3.59 3.67
CA GLU A 99 0.11 -4.83 3.13
C GLU A 99 1.58 -4.61 2.76
N ALA A 100 1.90 -3.52 2.10
CA ALA A 100 3.27 -3.19 1.71
C ALA A 100 4.16 -2.85 2.92
N ALA A 101 3.69 -1.98 3.81
CA ALA A 101 4.44 -1.54 4.98
C ALA A 101 4.75 -2.70 5.94
N LEU A 102 3.79 -3.60 6.17
CA LEU A 102 3.96 -4.81 6.99
C LEU A 102 4.98 -5.79 6.40
N GLN A 103 5.30 -5.67 5.13
CA GLN A 103 6.33 -6.44 4.43
C GLN A 103 7.64 -5.65 4.24
N GLY A 104 7.79 -4.50 4.90
CA GLY A 104 9.01 -3.70 4.87
C GLY A 104 9.22 -2.88 3.60
N VAL A 105 8.18 -2.75 2.76
CA VAL A 105 8.22 -1.90 1.57
C VAL A 105 7.85 -0.47 1.94
N PRO A 106 8.68 0.53 1.57
CA PRO A 106 8.33 1.93 1.82
C PRO A 106 7.03 2.28 1.13
N THR A 107 6.15 2.92 1.87
CA THR A 107 4.78 3.18 1.42
C THR A 107 4.38 4.61 1.71
N ILE A 108 3.86 5.30 0.69
CA ILE A 108 3.38 6.68 0.80
C ILE A 108 1.87 6.69 0.67
N VAL A 109 1.19 7.25 1.65
CA VAL A 109 -0.26 7.43 1.63
C VAL A 109 -0.59 8.91 1.51
N VAL A 110 -1.30 9.27 0.44
CA VAL A 110 -1.74 10.66 0.21
C VAL A 110 -3.12 10.83 0.83
N ALA A 111 -3.17 11.42 2.02
CA ALA A 111 -4.39 11.67 2.79
C ALA A 111 -4.56 13.17 3.02
N SER A 112 -5.31 13.84 2.14
CA SER A 112 -5.45 15.30 2.19
C SER A 112 -6.28 15.81 3.37
N PHE A 113 -7.18 15.00 3.94
CA PHE A 113 -8.16 15.45 4.94
C PHE A 113 -8.56 14.42 5.98
N GLU A 114 -8.16 13.16 5.86
CA GLU A 114 -8.56 12.11 6.79
C GLU A 114 -7.40 11.70 7.69
N LYS A 115 -7.69 11.57 8.96
CA LYS A 115 -6.77 10.96 9.91
C LYS A 115 -6.86 9.45 9.76
N LEU A 116 -5.76 8.83 9.36
CA LEU A 116 -5.66 7.38 9.15
C LEU A 116 -5.04 6.74 10.38
N TYR A 117 -5.83 6.58 11.45
CA TYR A 117 -5.37 6.10 12.77
C TYR A 117 -4.53 4.82 12.70
N VAL A 118 -4.90 3.86 11.85
CA VAL A 118 -4.15 2.61 11.70
C VAL A 118 -2.78 2.85 11.06
N ASN A 119 -2.70 3.75 10.08
CA ASN A 119 -1.43 4.11 9.46
C ASN A 119 -0.52 4.86 10.45
N ASP A 120 -1.08 5.78 11.24
CA ASP A 120 -0.37 6.51 12.28
C ASP A 120 0.17 5.54 13.35
N TYR A 121 -0.62 4.54 13.72
CA TYR A 121 -0.21 3.49 14.64
C TYR A 121 0.97 2.67 14.07
N LEU A 122 0.90 2.23 12.82
CA LEU A 122 1.99 1.49 12.18
C LEU A 122 3.25 2.33 12.04
N ALA A 123 3.12 3.61 11.66
CA ALA A 123 4.25 4.53 11.58
C ALA A 123 4.92 4.72 12.95
N ALA A 124 4.14 4.88 14.02
CA ALA A 124 4.63 4.99 15.39
C ALA A 124 5.33 3.69 15.88
N LYS A 125 4.97 2.54 15.34
CA LYS A 125 5.62 1.25 15.60
C LYS A 125 6.93 1.07 14.79
N GLY A 126 7.22 1.95 13.83
CA GLY A 126 8.44 1.89 13.02
C GLY A 126 8.27 1.23 11.64
N PHE A 127 7.04 0.89 11.23
CA PHE A 127 6.80 0.42 9.88
C PHE A 127 6.97 1.54 8.85
N PRO A 128 7.45 1.22 7.62
CA PRO A 128 7.77 2.22 6.60
C PRO A 128 6.51 2.77 5.87
N ILE A 129 5.58 3.35 6.61
CA ILE A 129 4.36 3.98 6.10
C ILE A 129 4.38 5.48 6.40
N PHE A 130 4.26 6.29 5.36
CA PHE A 130 4.41 7.74 5.42
C PHE A 130 3.17 8.42 4.88
N THR A 131 2.46 9.14 5.73
CA THR A 131 1.27 9.90 5.32
C THR A 131 1.69 11.31 4.91
N VAL A 132 1.26 11.72 3.72
CA VAL A 132 1.53 13.04 3.14
C VAL A 132 0.24 13.74 2.72
N LYS A 133 0.27 15.07 2.64
CA LYS A 133 -0.94 15.88 2.41
C LYS A 133 -1.34 15.99 0.93
N ASN A 134 -0.38 15.89 0.02
CA ASN A 134 -0.61 16.15 -1.40
C ASN A 134 0.35 15.36 -2.30
N PRO A 135 0.03 15.25 -3.62
CA PRO A 135 0.86 14.52 -4.58
C PRO A 135 2.28 15.10 -4.78
N GLY A 136 2.48 16.38 -4.52
CA GLY A 136 3.81 17.02 -4.61
C GLY A 136 4.74 16.52 -3.51
N GLU A 137 4.23 16.44 -2.27
CA GLU A 137 4.95 15.81 -1.16
C GLU A 137 5.23 14.34 -1.45
N ALA A 138 4.24 13.60 -2.00
CA ALA A 138 4.44 12.20 -2.37
C ALA A 138 5.61 12.01 -3.34
N LEU A 139 5.74 12.87 -4.35
CA LEU A 139 6.86 12.81 -5.28
C LEU A 139 8.21 13.09 -4.59
N SER A 140 8.25 14.04 -3.65
CA SER A 140 9.45 14.35 -2.87
C SER A 140 9.86 13.18 -1.97
N TYR A 141 8.90 12.54 -1.33
CA TYR A 141 9.13 11.33 -0.52
C TYR A 141 9.56 10.15 -1.39
N ALA A 142 8.95 9.97 -2.56
CA ALA A 142 9.32 8.90 -3.49
C ALA A 142 10.81 8.95 -3.85
N LYS A 143 11.36 10.13 -4.15
CA LYS A 143 12.79 10.32 -4.41
C LYS A 143 13.70 9.93 -3.25
N LYS A 144 13.22 10.09 -2.01
CA LYS A 144 14.01 9.80 -0.80
C LYS A 144 13.93 8.33 -0.38
N LEU A 145 12.80 7.68 -0.67
CA LEU A 145 12.47 6.35 -0.15
C LEU A 145 12.74 5.22 -1.15
N LEU A 146 12.71 5.52 -2.46
CA LEU A 146 12.90 4.53 -3.51
C LEU A 146 14.24 3.79 -3.33
N GLY A 147 14.19 2.46 -3.38
CA GLY A 147 15.33 1.58 -3.19
C GLY A 147 15.71 1.30 -1.72
N LYS A 148 14.97 1.88 -0.76
CA LYS A 148 15.13 1.51 0.64
C LYS A 148 14.24 0.31 0.98
N ARG A 149 14.68 -0.48 1.97
CA ARG A 149 13.92 -1.61 2.50
C ARG A 149 14.07 -1.63 4.02
N TRP A 150 12.99 -1.95 4.71
CA TRP A 150 12.99 -2.08 6.17
C TRP A 150 12.96 -3.55 6.58
N ASP A 151 13.76 -3.92 7.55
CA ASP A 151 13.56 -5.17 8.26
C ASP A 151 12.47 -4.97 9.30
N VAL A 152 11.31 -5.58 9.04
CA VAL A 152 10.12 -5.44 9.89
C VAL A 152 9.74 -6.75 10.57
N LYS A 153 10.59 -7.77 10.50
CA LYS A 153 10.27 -9.10 11.00
C LYS A 153 9.87 -9.09 12.48
N GLU A 154 10.69 -8.52 13.33
CA GLU A 154 10.42 -8.44 14.77
C GLU A 154 9.21 -7.53 15.06
N LEU A 155 9.06 -6.43 14.32
CA LEU A 155 7.91 -5.55 14.44
C LEU A 155 6.62 -6.27 14.09
N LEU A 156 6.61 -7.02 12.98
CA LEU A 156 5.44 -7.79 12.55
C LEU A 156 5.08 -8.90 13.55
N GLU A 157 6.08 -9.60 14.09
CA GLU A 157 5.84 -10.62 15.13
C GLU A 157 5.26 -10.03 16.41
N SER A 158 5.61 -8.78 16.75
CA SER A 158 5.07 -8.09 17.93
C SER A 158 3.61 -7.66 17.80
N LEU A 159 3.06 -7.65 16.57
CA LEU A 159 1.66 -7.30 16.35
C LEU A 159 0.76 -8.48 16.66
N GLU A 160 -0.33 -8.20 17.36
CA GLU A 160 -1.34 -9.21 17.67
C GLU A 160 -2.19 -9.53 16.43
N ASN A 161 -2.40 -10.84 16.19
CA ASN A 161 -3.26 -11.26 15.08
C ASN A 161 -4.74 -11.06 15.47
N PRO A 162 -5.50 -10.25 14.73
CA PRO A 162 -6.90 -9.97 15.04
C PRO A 162 -7.79 -11.21 15.05
N ILE A 163 -7.44 -12.27 14.31
CA ILE A 163 -8.17 -13.54 14.32
C ILE A 163 -8.13 -14.16 15.71
N ASN A 164 -6.97 -14.20 16.35
CA ASN A 164 -6.83 -14.77 17.70
C ASN A 164 -7.68 -14.01 18.73
N ILE A 165 -7.82 -12.70 18.57
CA ILE A 165 -8.66 -11.86 19.44
C ILE A 165 -10.13 -12.24 19.24
N ILE A 166 -10.57 -12.35 17.99
CA ILE A 166 -11.95 -12.69 17.63
C ILE A 166 -12.30 -14.10 18.17
N GLU A 167 -11.42 -15.09 17.94
CA GLU A 167 -11.61 -16.45 18.46
C GLU A 167 -11.76 -16.46 19.97
N HIS A 168 -10.88 -15.75 20.68
CA HIS A 168 -10.95 -15.66 22.15
C HIS A 168 -12.25 -15.01 22.68
N VAL A 169 -12.76 -13.99 21.98
CA VAL A 169 -14.03 -13.35 22.34
C VAL A 169 -15.19 -14.32 22.13
N ILE A 170 -15.22 -15.02 20.97
CA ILE A 170 -16.26 -15.99 20.66
C ILE A 170 -16.27 -17.13 21.69
N GLU A 171 -15.11 -17.68 22.05
CA GLU A 171 -15.01 -18.75 23.06
C GLU A 171 -15.50 -18.34 24.44
N LYS A 172 -15.37 -17.05 24.79
CA LYS A 172 -15.89 -16.53 26.07
C LYS A 172 -17.40 -16.33 26.08
N GLU A 173 -17.99 -15.94 24.95
CA GLU A 173 -19.42 -15.68 24.84
C GLU A 173 -20.26 -16.95 24.67
N ILE A 174 -19.66 -18.08 24.24
CA ILE A 174 -20.35 -19.36 24.05
C ILE A 174 -20.38 -20.20 25.34
N LYS A 175 -19.63 -19.82 26.37
CA LYS A 175 -19.65 -20.48 27.67
C LYS A 175 -20.67 -19.82 28.61
#